data_b5e7dbb1fe7302e0320a17734b44522a
#
_entry.id   b5e7dbb1fe7302e0320a17734b44522a
#
_cell.length_a   1.000
_cell.length_b   1.000
_cell.length_c   1.000
_cell.angle_alpha   90.00
_cell.angle_beta   90.00
_cell.angle_gamma   90.00
#
_symmetry.space_group_name_H-M   'P 1'
#
loop_
_entity.id
_entity.type
_entity.pdbx_description
1 polymer ?
#
loop_
_entity_poly.entity_id
_entity_poly.type
_entity_poly.pdbx_seq_one_letter_code
_entity_poly.pdbx_strand_id
1 'polypeptide(L)'
;MLKHIILLFLLFIAGMGTAFAQWFEAEGSAQIRNGDTPAARQEAIDDAMRQVMLESGSFVTSSQNVRDGVISDDSFNIASSGNIRQYILLSEKKDGSFFRVKIRVFVDTVQNQCLGAAWKKTIMSVLFIYDREQFQESMHGLQGINAAATREVTRMLSGLGGVITKSYYDRNLGIDPLKHAPDSKKLEETLRQLSRNFDAEYILTGVIRDLSRSRPDDGWLNRAFGDEIREFSISFYLFDGLSGEQISGSDYHAAAVWNPDSGAGVQSREFWTSPYGQEVKKILERGAREAAEIVACRKPLARILKVDAGSGSVLINMGSRNNLKQGTRFFIDHRGMFTDKDGHLRFTADRARTPLRTTEVYEDTALLTPLGTSNGNVQIDDIAHIE
;
A
#
# COMPACT_ATOMS: atom_id res chain seq x y z
N MET A 1 52.86 14.00 19.85
CA MET A 1 51.61 13.64 20.51
C MET A 1 50.46 14.65 20.22
N LEU A 2 50.67 15.95 20.35
CA LEU A 2 49.60 16.97 20.14
C LEU A 2 49.00 16.93 18.70
N LYS A 3 49.81 16.75 17.66
CA LYS A 3 49.33 16.66 16.25
C LYS A 3 48.44 15.46 15.98
N HIS A 4 48.63 14.34 16.64
CA HIS A 4 47.78 13.14 16.47
C HIS A 4 46.45 13.27 17.21
N ILE A 5 46.40 14.01 18.32
CA ILE A 5 45.17 14.28 19.07
C ILE A 5 44.27 15.23 18.28
N ILE A 6 44.84 16.23 17.61
CA ILE A 6 44.08 17.18 16.76
C ILE A 6 43.52 16.51 15.54
N LEU A 7 44.25 15.56 14.93
CA LEU A 7 43.78 14.78 13.77
C LEU A 7 42.64 13.80 14.16
N LEU A 8 42.71 13.20 15.34
CA LEU A 8 41.64 12.34 15.87
C LEU A 8 40.36 13.15 16.20
N PHE A 9 40.51 14.39 16.70
CA PHE A 9 39.37 15.27 17.01
C PHE A 9 38.68 15.78 15.74
N LEU A 10 39.44 16.07 14.66
CA LEU A 10 38.89 16.44 13.35
C LEU A 10 38.16 15.30 12.64
N LEU A 11 38.56 14.04 12.86
CA LEU A 11 37.86 12.88 12.30
C LEU A 11 36.53 12.58 13.04
N PHE A 12 36.38 13.02 14.30
CA PHE A 12 35.15 12.80 15.07
C PHE A 12 34.05 13.80 14.73
N ILE A 13 34.38 14.96 14.15
CA ILE A 13 33.42 15.99 13.76
C ILE A 13 32.78 15.70 12.38
N ALA A 14 33.38 14.83 11.55
CA ALA A 14 32.87 14.49 10.22
C ALA A 14 31.70 13.47 10.23
N GLY A 15 31.29 12.98 11.42
CA GLY A 15 30.25 11.94 11.56
C GLY A 15 28.88 12.44 12.05
N MET A 16 28.69 13.74 12.29
CA MET A 16 27.36 14.27 12.62
C MET A 16 26.60 14.52 11.32
N GLY A 17 25.87 13.51 10.84
CA GLY A 17 24.86 13.66 9.81
C GLY A 17 23.83 14.67 10.28
N THR A 18 23.85 15.88 9.73
CA THR A 18 22.86 16.91 9.98
C THR A 18 21.58 16.47 9.27
N ALA A 19 20.49 16.31 10.01
CA ALA A 19 19.15 16.22 9.44
C ALA A 19 18.85 17.56 8.76
N PHE A 20 18.75 17.57 7.43
CA PHE A 20 18.38 18.74 6.67
C PHE A 20 16.90 18.66 6.33
N ALA A 21 16.15 19.65 6.80
CA ALA A 21 14.84 19.94 6.26
C ALA A 21 15.03 20.48 4.83
N GLN A 22 14.32 19.90 3.87
CA GLN A 22 14.52 20.20 2.45
C GLN A 22 13.20 20.55 1.77
N TRP A 23 13.29 21.46 0.80
CA TRP A 23 12.19 21.80 -0.09
C TRP A 23 12.18 20.88 -1.30
N PHE A 24 11.02 20.29 -1.58
CA PHE A 24 10.75 19.45 -2.75
C PHE A 24 9.73 20.14 -3.64
N GLU A 25 9.84 19.98 -4.96
CA GLU A 25 8.84 20.44 -5.93
C GLU A 25 8.26 19.24 -6.65
N ALA A 26 6.95 19.20 -6.80
CA ALA A 26 6.28 18.18 -7.58
C ALA A 26 5.10 18.76 -8.37
N GLU A 27 4.78 18.07 -9.46
CA GLU A 27 3.61 18.37 -10.28
C GLU A 27 2.61 17.22 -10.15
N GLY A 28 1.35 17.54 -9.85
CA GLY A 28 0.28 16.58 -9.79
C GLY A 28 -0.80 16.90 -10.82
N SER A 29 -1.55 15.87 -11.20
CA SER A 29 -2.63 16.00 -12.16
C SER A 29 -3.82 15.13 -11.80
N ALA A 30 -5.05 15.62 -12.07
CA ALA A 30 -6.26 14.85 -11.91
C ALA A 30 -7.26 15.15 -13.02
N GLN A 31 -8.09 14.17 -13.35
CA GLN A 31 -9.10 14.31 -14.36
C GLN A 31 -10.33 15.05 -13.81
N ILE A 32 -10.82 16.06 -14.55
CA ILE A 32 -12.06 16.76 -14.23
C ILE A 32 -13.23 15.87 -14.63
N ARG A 33 -13.89 15.25 -13.64
CA ARG A 33 -15.04 14.37 -13.84
C ARG A 33 -16.32 15.18 -13.63
N ASN A 34 -17.30 15.01 -14.51
CA ASN A 34 -18.61 15.68 -14.43
C ASN A 34 -18.55 17.22 -14.29
N GLY A 35 -17.45 17.84 -14.73
CA GLY A 35 -17.24 19.29 -14.59
C GLY A 35 -16.81 19.73 -13.18
N ASP A 36 -16.60 18.81 -12.24
CA ASP A 36 -16.20 19.12 -10.87
C ASP A 36 -14.70 19.49 -10.81
N THR A 37 -14.43 20.75 -11.07
CA THR A 37 -13.08 21.33 -11.03
C THR A 37 -12.51 21.39 -9.59
N PRO A 38 -13.29 21.72 -8.55
CA PRO A 38 -12.78 21.69 -7.17
C PRO A 38 -12.27 20.32 -6.72
N ALA A 39 -13.02 19.25 -7.01
CA ALA A 39 -12.58 17.89 -6.67
C ALA A 39 -11.31 17.51 -7.45
N ALA A 40 -11.25 17.78 -8.76
CA ALA A 40 -10.06 17.53 -9.56
C ALA A 40 -8.83 18.35 -9.09
N ARG A 41 -9.05 19.58 -8.61
CA ARG A 41 -7.98 20.40 -8.01
C ARG A 41 -7.40 19.72 -6.75
N GLN A 42 -8.27 19.24 -5.87
CA GLN A 42 -7.83 18.56 -4.65
C GLN A 42 -7.09 17.26 -4.98
N GLU A 43 -7.64 16.42 -5.86
CA GLU A 43 -6.99 15.19 -6.33
C GLU A 43 -5.61 15.47 -6.95
N ALA A 44 -5.45 16.57 -7.70
CA ALA A 44 -4.16 16.96 -8.29
C ALA A 44 -3.14 17.40 -7.22
N ILE A 45 -3.57 18.10 -6.16
CA ILE A 45 -2.71 18.45 -5.02
C ILE A 45 -2.27 17.17 -4.30
N ASP A 46 -3.17 16.23 -4.10
CA ASP A 46 -2.90 14.94 -3.46
C ASP A 46 -1.91 14.10 -4.25
N ASP A 47 -2.02 14.12 -5.58
CA ASP A 47 -1.07 13.46 -6.48
C ASP A 47 0.32 14.09 -6.38
N ALA A 48 0.42 15.42 -6.41
CA ALA A 48 1.68 16.14 -6.23
C ALA A 48 2.32 15.87 -4.86
N MET A 49 1.51 15.83 -3.80
CA MET A 49 1.98 15.49 -2.44
C MET A 49 2.55 14.07 -2.38
N ARG A 50 1.88 13.09 -3.00
CA ARG A 50 2.39 11.72 -3.09
C ARG A 50 3.76 11.66 -3.77
N GLN A 51 3.96 12.41 -4.85
CA GLN A 51 5.25 12.45 -5.55
C GLN A 51 6.37 13.01 -4.65
N VAL A 52 6.11 14.10 -3.92
CA VAL A 52 7.07 14.64 -2.95
C VAL A 52 7.43 13.62 -1.89
N MET A 53 6.44 12.88 -1.38
CA MET A 53 6.68 11.87 -0.35
C MET A 53 7.53 10.71 -0.84
N LEU A 54 7.29 10.25 -2.07
CA LEU A 54 8.11 9.21 -2.71
C LEU A 54 9.57 9.69 -2.90
N GLU A 55 9.75 10.94 -3.33
CA GLU A 55 11.07 11.52 -3.55
C GLU A 55 11.83 11.78 -2.25
N SER A 56 11.12 12.22 -1.20
CA SER A 56 11.72 12.49 0.12
C SER A 56 11.98 11.23 0.96
N GLY A 57 11.56 10.04 0.49
CA GLY A 57 11.60 8.80 1.27
C GLY A 57 10.61 8.78 2.44
N SER A 58 9.60 9.64 2.41
CA SER A 58 8.56 9.77 3.42
C SER A 58 7.28 9.07 2.94
N PHE A 59 6.50 8.46 3.85
CA PHE A 59 5.31 7.69 3.50
C PHE A 59 4.03 8.41 3.86
N VAL A 60 3.03 8.34 2.97
CA VAL A 60 1.69 8.91 3.17
C VAL A 60 0.70 7.80 3.52
N THR A 61 -0.02 7.97 4.62
CA THR A 61 -1.27 7.24 4.85
C THR A 61 -2.42 8.24 4.71
N SER A 62 -3.26 8.11 3.68
CA SER A 62 -4.47 8.89 3.56
C SER A 62 -5.63 8.14 4.21
N SER A 63 -6.22 8.69 5.27
CA SER A 63 -7.50 8.24 5.78
C SER A 63 -8.56 9.28 5.40
N GLN A 64 -9.45 8.94 4.48
CA GLN A 64 -10.64 9.74 4.24
C GLN A 64 -11.74 9.31 5.22
N ASN A 65 -12.08 10.18 6.17
CA ASN A 65 -13.29 10.02 6.97
C ASN A 65 -14.46 10.68 6.23
N VAL A 66 -15.25 9.88 5.55
CA VAL A 66 -16.53 10.32 4.99
C VAL A 66 -17.61 10.03 6.04
N ARG A 67 -18.17 11.04 6.69
CA ARG A 67 -19.39 10.95 7.48
C ARG A 67 -20.52 11.59 6.69
N ASP A 68 -21.59 10.81 6.45
CA ASP A 68 -22.87 11.27 5.90
C ASP A 68 -22.83 12.00 4.55
N GLY A 69 -21.92 11.58 3.65
CA GLY A 69 -21.84 12.14 2.28
C GLY A 69 -21.41 13.61 2.22
N VAL A 70 -20.95 14.18 3.33
CA VAL A 70 -20.38 15.53 3.38
C VAL A 70 -18.94 15.41 3.89
N ILE A 71 -18.00 15.95 3.10
CA ILE A 71 -16.61 16.12 3.53
C ILE A 71 -16.63 17.19 4.63
N SER A 72 -16.65 16.76 5.88
CA SER A 72 -16.47 17.65 7.02
C SER A 72 -15.03 17.54 7.48
N ASP A 73 -14.32 18.62 7.29
CA ASP A 73 -12.95 18.92 7.66
C ASP A 73 -11.88 18.65 6.61
N ASP A 74 -11.31 19.75 6.11
CA ASP A 74 -10.09 19.83 5.29
C ASP A 74 -8.82 19.45 6.09
N SER A 75 -8.92 18.55 7.04
CA SER A 75 -7.76 18.06 7.76
C SER A 75 -7.16 16.84 7.07
N PHE A 76 -6.22 17.11 6.17
CA PHE A 76 -5.26 16.12 5.71
C PHE A 76 -4.50 15.54 6.91
N ASN A 77 -4.94 14.41 7.42
CA ASN A 77 -4.14 13.61 8.35
C ASN A 77 -3.07 12.84 7.56
N ILE A 78 -2.04 13.56 7.15
CA ILE A 78 -0.81 12.95 6.65
C ILE A 78 -0.08 12.38 7.87
N ALA A 79 -0.38 11.13 8.19
CA ALA A 79 0.45 10.35 9.09
C ALA A 79 1.71 9.94 8.31
N SER A 80 2.56 10.92 8.02
CA SER A 80 3.85 10.69 7.40
C SER A 80 4.89 10.43 8.47
N SER A 81 5.80 9.51 8.22
CA SER A 81 7.07 9.41 8.94
C SER A 81 7.98 10.61 8.66
N GLY A 82 7.58 11.52 7.75
CA GLY A 82 8.18 12.83 7.50
C GLY A 82 7.15 13.92 7.82
N ASN A 83 7.50 14.88 8.64
CA ASN A 83 6.64 15.99 8.99
C ASN A 83 6.57 16.99 7.83
N ILE A 84 5.50 16.98 7.02
CA ILE A 84 5.17 18.13 6.18
C ILE A 84 4.78 19.27 7.11
N ARG A 85 5.57 20.34 7.10
CA ARG A 85 5.27 21.51 7.89
C ARG A 85 4.57 22.59 7.09
N GLN A 86 4.76 22.61 5.78
CA GLN A 86 4.23 23.66 4.91
C GLN A 86 4.26 23.22 3.46
N TYR A 87 3.26 23.58 2.70
CA TYR A 87 3.33 23.54 1.24
C TYR A 87 2.95 24.91 0.64
N ILE A 88 3.49 25.18 -0.54
CA ILE A 88 3.23 26.39 -1.32
C ILE A 88 2.74 25.95 -2.70
N LEU A 89 1.57 26.41 -3.11
CA LEU A 89 1.07 26.23 -4.46
C LEU A 89 1.81 27.21 -5.39
N LEU A 90 2.63 26.67 -6.30
CA LEU A 90 3.40 27.48 -7.25
C LEU A 90 2.61 27.83 -8.48
N SER A 91 1.83 26.90 -9.02
CA SER A 91 0.94 27.13 -10.15
C SER A 91 -0.20 26.12 -10.19
N GLU A 92 -1.30 26.54 -10.76
CA GLU A 92 -2.43 25.67 -11.07
C GLU A 92 -2.98 26.01 -12.48
N LYS A 93 -3.37 25.00 -13.24
CA LYS A 93 -3.85 25.18 -14.60
C LYS A 93 -4.86 24.09 -14.97
N LYS A 94 -5.93 24.50 -15.61
CA LYS A 94 -6.84 23.60 -16.32
C LYS A 94 -6.28 23.36 -17.72
N ASP A 95 -6.04 22.08 -18.06
CA ASP A 95 -5.50 21.63 -19.34
C ASP A 95 -6.44 20.58 -19.95
N GLY A 96 -7.38 21.05 -20.75
CA GLY A 96 -8.44 20.22 -21.31
C GLY A 96 -9.34 19.63 -20.23
N SER A 97 -9.38 18.30 -20.15
CA SER A 97 -10.11 17.52 -19.14
C SER A 97 -9.30 17.27 -17.85
N PHE A 98 -8.08 17.79 -17.75
CA PHE A 98 -7.24 17.62 -16.58
C PHE A 98 -7.04 18.93 -15.83
N PHE A 99 -6.87 18.81 -14.52
CA PHE A 99 -6.40 19.88 -13.65
C PHE A 99 -4.97 19.55 -13.24
N ARG A 100 -4.04 20.48 -13.42
CA ARG A 100 -2.64 20.33 -13.07
C ARG A 100 -2.25 21.32 -12.01
N VAL A 101 -1.46 20.88 -11.05
CA VAL A 101 -0.88 21.72 -10.01
C VAL A 101 0.62 21.50 -9.91
N LYS A 102 1.34 22.55 -9.56
CA LYS A 102 2.74 22.46 -9.13
C LYS A 102 2.84 22.99 -7.72
N ILE A 103 3.39 22.19 -6.82
CA ILE A 103 3.56 22.54 -5.42
C ILE A 103 5.03 22.49 -5.03
N ARG A 104 5.37 23.25 -3.99
CA ARG A 104 6.64 23.14 -3.28
C ARG A 104 6.33 22.81 -1.83
N VAL A 105 6.96 21.77 -1.30
CA VAL A 105 6.66 21.19 0.01
C VAL A 105 7.92 21.21 0.86
N PHE A 106 7.78 21.69 2.08
CA PHE A 106 8.84 21.64 3.08
C PHE A 106 8.70 20.35 3.90
N VAL A 107 9.65 19.43 3.72
CA VAL A 107 9.68 18.15 4.41
C VAL A 107 10.81 18.19 5.44
N ASP A 108 10.44 17.96 6.71
CA ASP A 108 11.42 17.79 7.78
C ASP A 108 11.88 16.31 7.74
N THR A 109 13.01 16.07 7.10
CA THR A 109 13.60 14.74 7.04
C THR A 109 14.23 14.39 8.40
N VAL A 110 13.40 14.30 9.43
CA VAL A 110 13.80 13.54 10.60
C VAL A 110 13.92 12.10 10.12
N GLN A 111 15.13 11.55 10.09
CA GLN A 111 15.34 10.11 9.96
C GLN A 111 14.65 9.43 11.14
N ASN A 112 13.34 9.28 11.07
CA ASN A 112 12.66 8.28 11.83
C ASN A 112 13.23 6.96 11.35
N GLN A 113 14.10 6.36 12.17
CA GLN A 113 14.59 5.02 11.93
C GLN A 113 13.38 4.17 11.58
N CYS A 114 13.36 3.66 10.35
CA CYS A 114 12.32 2.77 9.86
C CYS A 114 12.41 1.47 10.67
N LEU A 115 11.87 1.47 11.88
CA LEU A 115 12.00 0.40 12.86
C LEU A 115 11.52 -0.94 12.32
N GLY A 116 10.60 -0.91 11.35
CA GLY A 116 10.10 -2.11 10.69
C GLY A 116 11.01 -2.68 9.59
N ALA A 117 11.99 -1.92 9.08
CA ALA A 117 12.79 -2.31 7.90
C ALA A 117 13.62 -3.59 8.11
N ALA A 118 13.92 -3.94 9.35
CA ALA A 118 14.66 -5.16 9.66
C ALA A 118 13.91 -6.46 9.33
N TRP A 119 12.57 -6.38 9.23
CA TRP A 119 11.70 -7.53 9.03
C TRP A 119 10.94 -7.47 7.72
N LYS A 120 10.85 -8.61 7.04
CA LYS A 120 10.02 -8.74 5.84
C LYS A 120 8.56 -8.90 6.22
N LYS A 121 7.68 -8.21 5.48
CA LYS A 121 6.22 -8.28 5.64
C LYS A 121 5.61 -9.17 4.55
N THR A 122 4.54 -9.85 4.90
CA THR A 122 3.80 -10.67 3.94
C THR A 122 2.70 -9.85 3.29
N ILE A 123 2.81 -9.60 1.97
CA ILE A 123 1.76 -8.98 1.16
C ILE A 123 1.12 -10.04 0.28
N MET A 124 -0.19 -10.19 0.35
CA MET A 124 -0.98 -11.04 -0.53
C MET A 124 -1.68 -10.19 -1.59
N SER A 125 -1.42 -10.48 -2.85
CA SER A 125 -2.16 -9.90 -3.98
C SER A 125 -3.41 -10.73 -4.25
N VAL A 126 -4.58 -10.10 -4.22
CA VAL A 126 -5.87 -10.70 -4.57
C VAL A 126 -6.24 -10.30 -5.99
N LEU A 127 -6.93 -11.19 -6.72
CA LEU A 127 -7.35 -10.95 -8.10
C LEU A 127 -8.02 -9.57 -8.26
N PHE A 128 -7.49 -8.76 -9.15
CA PHE A 128 -8.03 -7.43 -9.44
C PHE A 128 -9.41 -7.52 -10.09
N ILE A 129 -10.24 -6.52 -9.86
CA ILE A 129 -11.59 -6.46 -10.40
C ILE A 129 -11.73 -5.34 -11.43
N TYR A 130 -12.82 -5.38 -12.18
CA TYR A 130 -13.25 -4.28 -13.03
C TYR A 130 -14.30 -3.44 -12.30
N ASP A 131 -14.26 -2.14 -12.49
CA ASP A 131 -15.23 -1.21 -11.88
C ASP A 131 -16.66 -1.43 -12.41
N ARG A 132 -16.82 -1.80 -13.68
CA ARG A 132 -18.13 -1.93 -14.33
C ARG A 132 -18.19 -3.14 -15.26
N GLU A 133 -19.38 -3.72 -15.36
CA GLU A 133 -19.71 -4.75 -16.36
C GLU A 133 -19.67 -4.22 -17.81
N GLN A 134 -19.64 -2.90 -17.99
CA GLN A 134 -19.65 -2.21 -19.30
C GLN A 134 -18.37 -2.30 -20.11
N PHE A 135 -17.32 -2.96 -19.60
CA PHE A 135 -16.05 -3.07 -20.31
C PHE A 135 -16.02 -4.09 -21.45
N GLN A 136 -17.08 -4.84 -21.70
CA GLN A 136 -17.06 -5.90 -22.71
C GLN A 136 -16.70 -5.41 -24.12
N GLU A 137 -17.20 -4.25 -24.53
CA GLU A 137 -16.87 -3.68 -25.85
C GLU A 137 -15.46 -3.07 -25.90
N SER A 138 -14.99 -2.50 -24.81
CA SER A 138 -13.63 -1.91 -24.70
C SER A 138 -12.54 -2.94 -24.45
N MET A 139 -12.90 -4.18 -24.11
CA MET A 139 -11.95 -5.25 -23.81
C MET A 139 -11.31 -5.92 -25.03
N HIS A 140 -11.55 -5.45 -26.23
CA HIS A 140 -10.98 -6.09 -27.43
C HIS A 140 -9.44 -6.19 -27.33
N GLY A 141 -8.93 -7.41 -27.31
CA GLY A 141 -7.51 -7.70 -27.08
C GLY A 141 -7.01 -7.59 -25.63
N LEU A 142 -7.86 -7.19 -24.67
CA LEU A 142 -7.50 -7.02 -23.24
C LEU A 142 -8.20 -8.00 -22.29
N GLN A 143 -8.81 -9.07 -22.84
CA GLN A 143 -9.46 -10.09 -22.03
C GLN A 143 -8.48 -10.68 -21.01
N GLY A 144 -8.86 -10.66 -19.73
CA GLY A 144 -8.03 -11.17 -18.63
C GLY A 144 -6.89 -10.23 -18.19
N ILE A 145 -6.95 -8.95 -18.56
CA ILE A 145 -5.95 -7.94 -18.10
C ILE A 145 -5.92 -7.85 -16.57
N ASN A 146 -7.04 -8.04 -15.88
CA ASN A 146 -7.09 -8.06 -14.43
C ASN A 146 -6.20 -9.16 -13.83
N ALA A 147 -6.31 -10.39 -14.34
CA ALA A 147 -5.47 -11.51 -13.90
C ALA A 147 -4.00 -11.31 -14.31
N ALA A 148 -3.75 -10.77 -15.51
CA ALA A 148 -2.40 -10.49 -15.97
C ALA A 148 -1.74 -9.39 -15.13
N ALA A 149 -2.45 -8.31 -14.82
CA ALA A 149 -1.98 -7.23 -13.97
C ALA A 149 -1.71 -7.73 -12.53
N THR A 150 -2.61 -8.55 -11.97
CA THR A 150 -2.39 -9.13 -10.64
C THR A 150 -1.12 -9.99 -10.59
N ARG A 151 -0.90 -10.85 -11.60
CA ARG A 151 0.34 -11.66 -11.68
C ARG A 151 1.57 -10.80 -11.80
N GLU A 152 1.52 -9.75 -12.63
CA GLU A 152 2.65 -8.86 -12.83
C GLU A 152 2.99 -8.08 -11.56
N VAL A 153 2.01 -7.55 -10.83
CA VAL A 153 2.20 -6.92 -9.51
C VAL A 153 2.79 -7.90 -8.51
N THR A 154 2.29 -9.13 -8.44
CA THR A 154 2.86 -10.16 -7.56
C THR A 154 4.32 -10.46 -7.89
N ARG A 155 4.64 -10.56 -9.19
CA ARG A 155 6.02 -10.77 -9.65
C ARG A 155 6.93 -9.59 -9.26
N MET A 156 6.46 -8.36 -9.41
CA MET A 156 7.20 -7.15 -9.03
C MET A 156 7.45 -7.11 -7.53
N LEU A 157 6.41 -7.34 -6.72
CA LEU A 157 6.54 -7.43 -5.26
C LEU A 157 7.57 -8.50 -4.84
N SER A 158 7.58 -9.66 -5.50
CA SER A 158 8.53 -10.73 -5.18
C SER A 158 9.98 -10.37 -5.45
N GLY A 159 10.23 -9.40 -6.34
CA GLY A 159 11.55 -8.84 -6.61
C GLY A 159 12.02 -7.81 -5.58
N LEU A 160 11.13 -7.35 -4.68
CA LEU A 160 11.46 -6.36 -3.66
C LEU A 160 11.95 -7.04 -2.38
N GLY A 161 13.13 -6.68 -1.92
CA GLY A 161 13.85 -7.39 -0.84
C GLY A 161 13.17 -7.36 0.55
N GLY A 162 12.21 -6.46 0.79
CA GLY A 162 11.53 -6.26 2.07
C GLY A 162 10.18 -6.98 2.20
N VAL A 163 9.76 -7.77 1.20
CA VAL A 163 8.43 -8.35 1.11
C VAL A 163 8.49 -9.87 0.91
N ILE A 164 7.57 -10.58 1.54
CA ILE A 164 7.19 -11.96 1.24
C ILE A 164 5.87 -11.88 0.49
N THR A 165 5.81 -12.43 -0.74
CA THR A 165 4.62 -12.33 -1.56
C THR A 165 3.79 -13.59 -1.50
N LYS A 166 2.48 -13.41 -1.40
CA LYS A 166 1.47 -14.45 -1.60
C LYS A 166 0.49 -13.97 -2.66
N SER A 167 -0.25 -14.88 -3.27
CA SER A 167 -1.24 -14.54 -4.28
C SER A 167 -2.48 -15.40 -4.16
N TYR A 168 -3.62 -14.79 -4.44
CA TYR A 168 -4.91 -15.46 -4.46
C TYR A 168 -5.65 -15.06 -5.73
N TYR A 169 -5.64 -15.98 -6.72
CA TYR A 169 -6.19 -15.73 -8.04
C TYR A 169 -7.57 -16.37 -8.30
N ASP A 170 -8.02 -17.26 -7.41
CA ASP A 170 -9.25 -18.00 -7.62
C ASP A 170 -10.51 -17.14 -7.46
N ARG A 171 -10.42 -16.12 -6.64
CA ARG A 171 -11.52 -15.18 -6.42
C ARG A 171 -10.97 -13.76 -6.23
N ASN A 172 -11.79 -12.79 -6.62
CA ASN A 172 -11.60 -11.41 -6.22
C ASN A 172 -12.34 -11.14 -4.89
N LEU A 173 -12.16 -9.97 -4.31
CA LEU A 173 -12.88 -9.56 -3.10
C LEU A 173 -14.39 -9.44 -3.33
N GLY A 174 -14.84 -9.36 -4.60
CA GLY A 174 -16.25 -9.17 -4.98
C GLY A 174 -16.81 -7.80 -4.60
N ILE A 175 -16.00 -6.94 -4.03
CA ILE A 175 -16.39 -5.66 -3.46
C ILE A 175 -15.41 -4.60 -3.96
N ASP A 176 -15.93 -3.51 -4.54
CA ASP A 176 -15.15 -2.33 -4.83
C ASP A 176 -15.07 -1.47 -3.56
N PRO A 177 -13.86 -1.25 -3.01
CA PRO A 177 -13.70 -0.49 -1.77
C PRO A 177 -14.29 0.93 -1.80
N LEU A 178 -14.29 1.58 -2.99
CA LEU A 178 -14.89 2.92 -3.13
C LEU A 178 -16.41 2.92 -3.11
N LYS A 179 -17.05 1.88 -3.65
CA LYS A 179 -18.50 1.87 -3.87
C LYS A 179 -19.29 1.34 -2.68
N HIS A 180 -18.62 0.60 -1.81
CA HIS A 180 -19.28 -0.17 -0.75
C HIS A 180 -18.88 0.29 0.66
N ALA A 181 -18.65 1.58 0.84
CA ALA A 181 -18.43 2.15 2.18
C ALA A 181 -19.49 1.73 3.23
N PRO A 182 -20.79 1.55 2.87
CA PRO A 182 -21.79 1.01 3.80
C PRO A 182 -21.57 -0.47 4.17
N ASP A 183 -20.94 -1.27 3.30
CA ASP A 183 -20.67 -2.69 3.49
C ASP A 183 -19.25 -2.95 4.04
N SER A 184 -18.63 -1.95 4.64
CA SER A 184 -17.25 -2.05 5.16
C SER A 184 -17.05 -3.27 6.08
N LYS A 185 -18.05 -3.61 6.90
CA LYS A 185 -18.00 -4.77 7.81
C LYS A 185 -17.82 -6.09 7.06
N LYS A 186 -18.52 -6.29 5.94
CA LYS A 186 -18.39 -7.51 5.13
C LYS A 186 -17.01 -7.57 4.45
N LEU A 187 -16.52 -6.45 3.93
CA LEU A 187 -15.18 -6.35 3.37
C LEU A 187 -14.12 -6.64 4.42
N GLU A 188 -14.18 -5.98 5.58
CA GLU A 188 -13.26 -6.20 6.69
C GLU A 188 -13.23 -7.65 7.14
N GLU A 189 -14.39 -8.30 7.29
CA GLU A 189 -14.47 -9.70 7.68
C GLU A 189 -13.84 -10.62 6.61
N THR A 190 -14.12 -10.35 5.33
CA THR A 190 -13.51 -11.09 4.21
C THR A 190 -11.99 -10.95 4.22
N LEU A 191 -11.48 -9.73 4.43
CA LEU A 191 -10.05 -9.46 4.51
C LEU A 191 -9.38 -10.18 5.69
N ARG A 192 -10.00 -10.12 6.88
CA ARG A 192 -9.51 -10.86 8.06
C ARG A 192 -9.50 -12.36 7.83
N GLN A 193 -10.54 -12.90 7.19
CA GLN A 193 -10.61 -14.33 6.87
C GLN A 193 -9.54 -14.75 5.88
N LEU A 194 -9.29 -13.96 4.83
CA LEU A 194 -8.19 -14.19 3.89
C LEU A 194 -6.83 -14.11 4.58
N SER A 195 -6.61 -13.10 5.41
CA SER A 195 -5.40 -12.96 6.21
C SER A 195 -5.11 -14.20 7.06
N ARG A 196 -6.14 -14.73 7.76
CA ARG A 196 -6.01 -15.94 8.58
C ARG A 196 -5.71 -17.18 7.75
N ASN A 197 -6.41 -17.36 6.63
CA ASN A 197 -6.27 -18.57 5.79
C ASN A 197 -4.92 -18.64 5.09
N PHE A 198 -4.32 -17.51 4.78
CA PHE A 198 -3.09 -17.42 4.01
C PHE A 198 -1.90 -16.85 4.78
N ASP A 199 -2.04 -16.56 6.06
CA ASP A 199 -1.01 -15.92 6.89
C ASP A 199 -0.42 -14.67 6.21
N ALA A 200 -1.29 -13.78 5.74
CA ALA A 200 -0.92 -12.54 5.09
C ALA A 200 -1.09 -11.36 6.04
N GLU A 201 -0.03 -10.59 6.29
CA GLU A 201 -0.12 -9.37 7.12
C GLU A 201 -0.89 -8.26 6.40
N TYR A 202 -0.67 -8.16 5.08
CA TYR A 202 -1.28 -7.12 4.24
C TYR A 202 -1.93 -7.73 3.01
N ILE A 203 -3.00 -7.11 2.55
CA ILE A 203 -3.75 -7.53 1.36
C ILE A 203 -3.76 -6.38 0.36
N LEU A 204 -3.26 -6.63 -0.84
CA LEU A 204 -3.25 -5.69 -1.96
C LEU A 204 -4.27 -6.15 -3.01
N THR A 205 -5.15 -5.24 -3.41
CA THR A 205 -6.06 -5.44 -4.54
C THR A 205 -6.05 -4.25 -5.47
N GLY A 206 -6.58 -4.43 -6.67
CA GLY A 206 -6.71 -3.39 -7.67
C GLY A 206 -8.10 -3.38 -8.30
N VAL A 207 -8.57 -2.19 -8.63
CA VAL A 207 -9.81 -1.98 -9.39
C VAL A 207 -9.47 -1.27 -10.68
N ILE A 208 -9.62 -1.96 -11.81
CA ILE A 208 -9.42 -1.37 -13.14
C ILE A 208 -10.62 -0.47 -13.44
N ARG A 209 -10.36 0.82 -13.59
CA ARG A 209 -11.38 1.87 -13.74
C ARG A 209 -11.67 2.21 -15.18
N ASP A 210 -10.65 2.18 -16.04
CA ASP A 210 -10.81 2.58 -17.44
C ASP A 210 -9.91 1.73 -18.36
N LEU A 211 -10.49 1.28 -19.48
CA LEU A 211 -9.85 0.60 -20.60
C LEU A 211 -10.35 1.16 -21.93
N SER A 212 -10.89 2.38 -21.93
CA SER A 212 -11.51 3.00 -23.08
C SER A 212 -10.52 3.21 -24.22
N ARG A 213 -11.08 3.43 -25.41
CA ARG A 213 -10.33 3.71 -26.62
C ARG A 213 -10.69 5.10 -27.10
N SER A 214 -9.69 5.84 -27.50
CA SER A 214 -9.86 7.13 -28.14
C SER A 214 -9.03 7.21 -29.40
N ARG A 215 -9.48 7.99 -30.37
CA ARG A 215 -8.69 8.38 -31.54
C ARG A 215 -8.45 9.87 -31.47
N PRO A 216 -7.26 10.35 -31.86
CA PRO A 216 -6.98 11.76 -31.93
C PRO A 216 -8.01 12.46 -32.84
N ASP A 217 -8.60 13.54 -32.35
CA ASP A 217 -9.68 14.28 -33.07
C ASP A 217 -9.13 15.33 -34.07
N ASP A 218 -7.86 15.23 -34.44
CA ASP A 218 -7.09 16.23 -35.18
C ASP A 218 -7.29 16.15 -36.70
N GLY A 219 -8.56 16.01 -37.12
CA GLY A 219 -8.92 16.03 -38.53
C GLY A 219 -9.42 14.70 -39.08
N TRP A 220 -10.06 14.74 -40.26
CA TRP A 220 -10.72 13.58 -40.85
C TRP A 220 -9.77 12.42 -41.21
N LEU A 221 -8.52 12.71 -41.58
CA LEU A 221 -7.51 11.72 -41.90
C LEU A 221 -7.04 10.96 -40.65
N ASN A 222 -6.78 11.66 -39.56
CA ASN A 222 -6.40 11.01 -38.28
C ASN A 222 -7.56 10.24 -37.67
N ARG A 223 -8.80 10.70 -37.89
CA ARG A 223 -10.00 9.98 -37.47
C ARG A 223 -10.20 8.68 -38.25
N ALA A 224 -9.79 8.64 -39.54
CA ALA A 224 -9.93 7.46 -40.40
C ALA A 224 -8.75 6.48 -40.31
N PHE A 225 -7.51 6.96 -40.14
CA PHE A 225 -6.28 6.20 -40.26
C PHE A 225 -5.30 6.37 -39.10
N GLY A 226 -5.66 7.20 -38.10
CA GLY A 226 -4.79 7.40 -36.94
C GLY A 226 -4.75 6.19 -36.00
N ASP A 227 -3.64 6.06 -35.29
CA ASP A 227 -3.44 5.03 -34.28
C ASP A 227 -4.47 5.16 -33.16
N GLU A 228 -4.97 4.03 -32.68
CA GLU A 228 -5.91 3.97 -31.56
C GLU A 228 -5.15 4.08 -30.24
N ILE A 229 -5.50 5.12 -29.47
CA ILE A 229 -4.97 5.30 -28.11
C ILE A 229 -5.87 4.56 -27.14
N ARG A 230 -5.25 3.79 -26.24
CA ARG A 230 -5.95 3.11 -25.17
C ARG A 230 -5.59 3.70 -23.82
N GLU A 231 -6.63 3.88 -23.02
CA GLU A 231 -6.54 4.27 -21.62
C GLU A 231 -6.33 3.05 -20.74
N PHE A 232 -5.57 3.23 -19.67
CA PHE A 232 -5.49 2.29 -18.57
C PHE A 232 -5.54 3.07 -17.26
N SER A 233 -6.61 2.89 -16.51
CA SER A 233 -6.72 3.48 -15.18
C SER A 233 -6.98 2.38 -14.15
N ILE A 234 -6.26 2.43 -13.03
CA ILE A 234 -6.36 1.47 -11.95
C ILE A 234 -6.26 2.15 -10.60
N SER A 235 -7.13 1.77 -9.66
CA SER A 235 -7.02 2.12 -8.25
C SER A 235 -6.44 0.94 -7.50
N PHE A 236 -5.35 1.15 -6.76
CA PHE A 236 -4.81 0.17 -5.81
C PHE A 236 -5.32 0.44 -4.40
N TYR A 237 -5.60 -0.62 -3.66
CA TYR A 237 -5.99 -0.57 -2.27
C TYR A 237 -5.14 -1.54 -1.46
N LEU A 238 -4.53 -1.02 -0.40
CA LEU A 238 -3.76 -1.81 0.56
C LEU A 238 -4.51 -1.85 1.89
N PHE A 239 -4.69 -3.06 2.41
CA PHE A 239 -5.41 -3.31 3.66
C PHE A 239 -4.49 -3.97 4.69
N ASP A 240 -4.73 -3.65 5.96
CA ASP A 240 -4.24 -4.43 7.08
C ASP A 240 -5.06 -5.72 7.19
N GLY A 241 -4.39 -6.87 7.08
CA GLY A 241 -5.06 -8.16 7.09
C GLY A 241 -5.65 -8.53 8.45
N LEU A 242 -5.15 -7.95 9.54
CA LEU A 242 -5.59 -8.27 10.90
C LEU A 242 -6.83 -7.45 11.30
N SER A 243 -6.86 -6.17 10.96
CA SER A 243 -8.00 -5.28 11.25
C SER A 243 -9.03 -5.29 10.12
N GLY A 244 -8.61 -5.52 8.88
CA GLY A 244 -9.40 -5.31 7.67
C GLY A 244 -9.45 -3.84 7.26
N GLU A 245 -8.75 -2.95 7.97
CA GLU A 245 -8.74 -1.51 7.71
C GLU A 245 -7.94 -1.17 6.45
N GLN A 246 -8.44 -0.22 5.67
CA GLN A 246 -7.71 0.31 4.52
C GLN A 246 -6.55 1.18 4.99
N ILE A 247 -5.33 0.84 4.54
CA ILE A 247 -4.10 1.57 4.85
C ILE A 247 -3.84 2.66 3.82
N SER A 248 -4.05 2.34 2.53
CA SER A 248 -3.86 3.29 1.44
C SER A 248 -4.79 2.99 0.27
N GLY A 249 -5.01 4.02 -0.53
CA GLY A 249 -5.64 3.94 -1.83
C GLY A 249 -4.95 4.91 -2.78
N SER A 250 -4.56 4.44 -3.98
CA SER A 250 -3.82 5.23 -4.95
C SER A 250 -4.34 4.97 -6.36
N ASP A 251 -4.58 6.03 -7.11
CA ASP A 251 -5.08 5.99 -8.48
C ASP A 251 -3.95 6.25 -9.46
N TYR A 252 -3.89 5.42 -10.51
CA TYR A 252 -2.91 5.55 -11.57
C TYR A 252 -3.58 5.53 -12.93
N HIS A 253 -3.03 6.30 -13.84
CA HIS A 253 -3.52 6.44 -15.19
C HIS A 253 -2.37 6.47 -16.20
N ALA A 254 -2.57 5.82 -17.35
CA ALA A 254 -1.72 5.92 -18.52
C ALA A 254 -2.55 5.77 -19.80
N ALA A 255 -2.00 6.27 -20.89
CA ALA A 255 -2.56 6.14 -22.21
C ALA A 255 -1.43 5.90 -23.22
N ALA A 256 -1.63 4.97 -24.13
CA ALA A 256 -0.68 4.72 -25.22
C ALA A 256 -1.35 3.99 -26.39
N VAL A 257 -0.64 3.93 -27.50
CA VAL A 257 -1.09 3.20 -28.70
C VAL A 257 -1.08 1.70 -28.46
N TRP A 258 -2.20 1.05 -28.75
CA TRP A 258 -2.34 -0.39 -28.78
C TRP A 258 -3.24 -0.84 -29.94
N ASN A 259 -2.62 -1.25 -31.02
CA ASN A 259 -3.26 -1.86 -32.17
C ASN A 259 -2.83 -3.34 -32.23
N PRO A 260 -3.55 -4.27 -31.58
CA PRO A 260 -3.14 -5.67 -31.61
C PRO A 260 -3.37 -6.25 -32.99
N ASP A 261 -2.35 -6.91 -33.54
CA ASP A 261 -2.56 -7.84 -34.65
C ASP A 261 -3.50 -8.97 -34.19
N SER A 262 -4.21 -9.58 -35.11
CA SER A 262 -5.18 -10.62 -34.82
C SER A 262 -4.55 -11.77 -34.05
N GLY A 263 -4.83 -11.88 -32.74
CA GLY A 263 -4.37 -12.93 -31.84
C GLY A 263 -3.44 -12.51 -30.70
N ALA A 264 -2.89 -11.32 -30.71
CA ALA A 264 -2.11 -10.82 -29.58
C ALA A 264 -3.04 -10.44 -28.40
N GLY A 265 -2.89 -11.10 -27.27
CA GLY A 265 -3.64 -10.83 -26.05
C GLY A 265 -2.72 -10.53 -24.88
N VAL A 266 -3.28 -10.17 -23.73
CA VAL A 266 -2.55 -9.76 -22.50
C VAL A 266 -1.63 -10.85 -21.92
N GLN A 267 -1.74 -12.09 -22.39
CA GLN A 267 -0.84 -13.20 -22.02
C GLN A 267 0.40 -13.25 -22.92
N SER A 268 0.39 -12.52 -24.05
CA SER A 268 1.47 -12.57 -25.02
C SER A 268 2.64 -11.68 -24.63
N ARG A 269 3.85 -12.04 -25.08
CA ARG A 269 5.03 -11.18 -24.97
C ARG A 269 4.83 -9.87 -25.76
N GLU A 270 4.14 -9.94 -26.89
CA GLU A 270 3.84 -8.82 -27.75
C GLU A 270 3.09 -7.70 -26.99
N PHE A 271 2.04 -8.08 -26.23
CA PHE A 271 1.36 -7.11 -25.36
C PHE A 271 2.34 -6.39 -24.44
N TRP A 272 3.14 -7.12 -23.67
CA TRP A 272 4.04 -6.53 -22.66
C TRP A 272 5.23 -5.77 -23.23
N THR A 273 5.55 -5.93 -24.53
CA THR A 273 6.58 -5.17 -25.23
C THR A 273 6.04 -4.02 -26.07
N SER A 274 4.72 -3.93 -26.24
CA SER A 274 4.07 -2.82 -26.94
C SER A 274 4.17 -1.51 -26.14
N PRO A 275 4.00 -0.33 -26.77
CA PRO A 275 3.95 0.94 -26.06
C PRO A 275 2.93 0.95 -24.93
N TYR A 276 1.71 0.46 -25.18
CA TYR A 276 0.65 0.36 -24.18
C TYR A 276 1.02 -0.57 -23.02
N GLY A 277 1.48 -1.79 -23.33
CA GLY A 277 1.89 -2.74 -22.29
C GLY A 277 3.04 -2.23 -21.41
N GLN A 278 3.97 -1.45 -21.98
CA GLN A 278 5.04 -0.83 -21.22
C GLN A 278 4.51 0.26 -20.25
N GLU A 279 3.56 1.08 -20.68
CA GLU A 279 2.94 2.07 -19.79
C GLU A 279 2.11 1.39 -18.68
N VAL A 280 1.32 0.36 -19.02
CA VAL A 280 0.62 -0.47 -18.02
C VAL A 280 1.63 -1.03 -17.00
N LYS A 281 2.74 -1.59 -17.48
CA LYS A 281 3.78 -2.15 -16.61
C LYS A 281 4.38 -1.12 -15.66
N LYS A 282 4.67 0.09 -16.12
CA LYS A 282 5.19 1.18 -15.28
C LYS A 282 4.22 1.54 -14.14
N ILE A 283 2.92 1.60 -14.45
CA ILE A 283 1.88 1.86 -13.44
C ILE A 283 1.84 0.74 -12.41
N LEU A 284 1.82 -0.52 -12.86
CA LEU A 284 1.79 -1.68 -11.97
C LEU A 284 3.04 -1.73 -11.07
N GLU A 285 4.21 -1.39 -11.62
CA GLU A 285 5.46 -1.31 -10.87
C GLU A 285 5.40 -0.22 -9.80
N ARG A 286 4.86 0.96 -10.13
CA ARG A 286 4.69 2.06 -9.19
C ARG A 286 3.76 1.65 -8.04
N GLY A 287 2.59 1.07 -8.33
CA GLY A 287 1.66 0.60 -7.30
C GLY A 287 2.25 -0.51 -6.41
N ALA A 288 2.98 -1.46 -6.99
CA ALA A 288 3.68 -2.50 -6.23
C ALA A 288 4.75 -1.93 -5.31
N ARG A 289 5.56 -0.99 -5.80
CA ARG A 289 6.61 -0.33 -5.02
C ARG A 289 6.03 0.49 -3.88
N GLU A 290 5.02 1.30 -4.15
CA GLU A 290 4.33 2.10 -3.13
C GLU A 290 3.75 1.21 -2.02
N ALA A 291 3.06 0.12 -2.35
CA ALA A 291 2.53 -0.82 -1.38
C ALA A 291 3.65 -1.42 -0.49
N ALA A 292 4.78 -1.82 -1.09
CA ALA A 292 5.93 -2.35 -0.36
C ALA A 292 6.56 -1.29 0.55
N GLU A 293 6.69 -0.05 0.09
CA GLU A 293 7.25 1.06 0.86
C GLU A 293 6.38 1.44 2.06
N ILE A 294 5.05 1.50 1.88
CA ILE A 294 4.10 1.78 2.97
C ILE A 294 4.24 0.77 4.12
N VAL A 295 4.43 -0.50 3.82
CA VAL A 295 4.56 -1.54 4.86
C VAL A 295 5.98 -1.67 5.40
N ALA A 296 7.00 -1.22 4.67
CA ALA A 296 8.40 -1.43 5.04
C ALA A 296 8.74 -0.92 6.44
N CYS A 297 8.24 0.25 6.81
CA CYS A 297 8.52 0.87 8.11
C CYS A 297 7.56 0.45 9.23
N ARG A 298 6.51 -0.31 8.93
CA ARG A 298 5.60 -0.81 9.95
C ARG A 298 6.27 -1.90 10.77
N LYS A 299 6.05 -1.91 12.07
CA LYS A 299 6.48 -3.04 12.90
C LYS A 299 5.67 -4.27 12.50
N PRO A 300 6.30 -5.43 12.31
CA PRO A 300 5.57 -6.64 11.97
C PRO A 300 4.66 -7.07 13.11
N LEU A 301 3.53 -7.62 12.74
CA LEU A 301 2.54 -8.18 13.64
C LEU A 301 2.42 -9.68 13.36
N ALA A 302 2.57 -10.49 14.39
CA ALA A 302 2.43 -11.93 14.27
C ALA A 302 1.19 -12.41 15.03
N ARG A 303 0.49 -13.36 14.44
CA ARG A 303 -0.69 -13.98 15.02
C ARG A 303 -0.28 -15.21 15.84
N ILE A 304 -0.89 -15.41 16.99
CA ILE A 304 -0.70 -16.60 17.82
C ILE A 304 -1.47 -17.76 17.22
N LEU A 305 -0.76 -18.82 16.85
CA LEU A 305 -1.30 -20.04 16.25
C LEU A 305 -1.65 -21.09 17.28
N LYS A 306 -0.87 -21.15 18.36
CA LYS A 306 -1.01 -22.15 19.42
C LYS A 306 -0.52 -21.60 20.75
N VAL A 307 -1.17 -21.98 21.83
CA VAL A 307 -0.80 -21.66 23.21
C VAL A 307 -0.57 -22.97 23.96
N ASP A 308 0.53 -23.10 24.64
CA ASP A 308 0.81 -24.15 25.61
C ASP A 308 0.41 -23.68 27.01
N ALA A 309 -0.66 -24.23 27.54
CA ALA A 309 -1.22 -23.82 28.83
C ALA A 309 -0.30 -24.15 30.01
N GLY A 310 0.60 -25.14 29.87
CA GLY A 310 1.50 -25.56 30.94
C GLY A 310 2.69 -24.64 31.10
N SER A 311 3.32 -24.27 30.01
CA SER A 311 4.51 -23.40 29.98
C SER A 311 4.20 -21.93 29.71
N GLY A 312 2.98 -21.59 29.22
CA GLY A 312 2.65 -20.27 28.72
C GLY A 312 3.36 -19.91 27.40
N SER A 313 4.04 -20.87 26.76
CA SER A 313 4.71 -20.66 25.48
C SER A 313 3.70 -20.56 24.35
N VAL A 314 4.00 -19.77 23.33
CA VAL A 314 3.13 -19.56 22.18
C VAL A 314 3.87 -19.79 20.86
N LEU A 315 3.18 -20.35 19.89
CA LEU A 315 3.64 -20.45 18.51
C LEU A 315 3.02 -19.30 17.70
N ILE A 316 3.86 -18.59 16.95
CA ILE A 316 3.44 -17.46 16.09
C ILE A 316 3.66 -17.77 14.61
N ASN A 317 2.92 -17.11 13.70
CA ASN A 317 3.03 -17.22 12.24
C ASN A 317 4.13 -16.33 11.64
N MET A 318 5.24 -16.17 12.31
CA MET A 318 6.40 -15.40 11.88
C MET A 318 7.67 -16.20 12.13
N GLY A 319 8.55 -16.30 11.13
CA GLY A 319 9.74 -17.11 11.19
C GLY A 319 10.96 -16.48 10.54
N SER A 320 11.94 -17.32 10.18
CA SER A 320 13.21 -16.88 9.57
C SER A 320 13.00 -16.21 8.20
N ARG A 321 11.95 -16.56 7.45
CA ARG A 321 11.56 -15.87 6.22
C ARG A 321 11.27 -14.39 6.44
N ASN A 322 10.72 -14.03 7.58
CA ASN A 322 10.46 -12.66 8.00
C ASN A 322 11.70 -11.96 8.57
N ASN A 323 12.89 -12.59 8.54
CA ASN A 323 14.12 -12.17 9.20
C ASN A 323 14.01 -12.18 10.74
N LEU A 324 13.09 -12.98 11.31
CA LEU A 324 13.01 -13.15 12.74
C LEU A 324 14.26 -13.88 13.27
N LYS A 325 14.77 -13.42 14.40
CA LYS A 325 15.95 -14.01 15.07
C LYS A 325 15.59 -14.50 16.46
N GLN A 326 16.28 -15.55 16.91
CA GLN A 326 16.22 -15.98 18.28
C GLN A 326 16.60 -14.84 19.24
N GLY A 327 15.93 -14.76 20.36
CA GLY A 327 16.13 -13.70 21.35
C GLY A 327 15.30 -12.43 21.10
N THR A 328 14.61 -12.29 19.97
CA THR A 328 13.70 -11.17 19.73
C THR A 328 12.58 -11.16 20.77
N ARG A 329 12.28 -9.97 21.32
CA ARG A 329 11.25 -9.79 22.33
C ARG A 329 9.92 -9.37 21.71
N PHE A 330 8.84 -9.89 22.29
CA PHE A 330 7.48 -9.62 21.86
C PHE A 330 6.61 -9.25 23.07
N PHE A 331 5.61 -8.40 22.82
CA PHE A 331 4.45 -8.21 23.69
C PHE A 331 3.22 -8.78 23.00
N ILE A 332 2.24 -9.21 23.77
CA ILE A 332 0.98 -9.71 23.25
C ILE A 332 -0.10 -8.68 23.52
N ASP A 333 -0.84 -8.34 22.49
CA ASP A 333 -2.08 -7.59 22.58
C ASP A 333 -3.24 -8.58 22.48
N HIS A 334 -3.96 -8.73 23.58
CA HIS A 334 -5.20 -9.48 23.61
C HIS A 334 -6.29 -8.65 22.94
N ARG A 335 -6.90 -9.20 21.88
CA ARG A 335 -8.00 -8.56 21.19
C ARG A 335 -9.33 -9.10 21.72
N GLY A 336 -9.90 -8.38 22.65
CA GLY A 336 -11.31 -8.59 23.03
C GLY A 336 -12.25 -8.02 21.96
N MET A 337 -13.32 -8.74 21.65
CA MET A 337 -14.43 -8.22 20.85
C MET A 337 -15.64 -8.07 21.74
N PHE A 338 -16.31 -6.92 21.68
CA PHE A 338 -17.60 -6.72 22.33
C PHE A 338 -18.55 -5.97 21.39
N THR A 339 -19.83 -6.21 21.55
CA THR A 339 -20.86 -5.47 20.85
C THR A 339 -21.30 -4.30 21.71
N ASP A 340 -21.20 -3.08 21.21
CA ASP A 340 -21.67 -1.89 21.92
C ASP A 340 -23.22 -1.85 21.98
N LYS A 341 -23.76 -0.89 22.73
CA LYS A 341 -25.20 -0.72 22.88
C LYS A 341 -25.98 -0.48 21.58
N ASP A 342 -25.28 -0.02 20.53
CA ASP A 342 -25.84 0.30 19.23
C ASP A 342 -25.68 -0.88 18.24
N GLY A 343 -25.25 -2.04 18.75
CA GLY A 343 -25.05 -3.26 17.96
C GLY A 343 -23.76 -3.29 17.13
N HIS A 344 -22.84 -2.35 17.31
CA HIS A 344 -21.58 -2.33 16.62
C HIS A 344 -20.53 -3.20 17.32
N LEU A 345 -19.85 -4.02 16.55
CA LEU A 345 -18.70 -4.79 17.03
C LEU A 345 -17.51 -3.82 17.28
N ARG A 346 -17.04 -3.82 18.51
CA ARG A 346 -15.88 -3.02 18.92
C ARG A 346 -14.76 -3.93 19.34
N PHE A 347 -13.53 -3.46 19.14
CA PHE A 347 -12.31 -4.17 19.56
C PHE A 347 -11.71 -3.44 20.75
N THR A 348 -11.32 -4.23 21.77
CA THR A 348 -10.42 -3.76 22.82
C THR A 348 -9.08 -4.41 22.62
N ALA A 349 -8.02 -3.69 22.92
CA ALA A 349 -6.67 -4.23 22.98
C ALA A 349 -6.15 -4.07 24.40
N ASP A 350 -6.06 -5.18 25.11
CA ASP A 350 -5.36 -5.25 26.40
C ASP A 350 -3.95 -5.82 26.18
N ARG A 351 -2.93 -5.04 26.53
CA ARG A 351 -1.56 -5.49 26.43
C ARG A 351 -1.21 -6.41 27.56
N ALA A 352 -0.82 -7.65 27.24
CA ALA A 352 -0.24 -8.54 28.20
C ALA A 352 1.06 -7.95 28.76
N ARG A 353 1.18 -7.87 30.06
CA ARG A 353 2.32 -7.23 30.75
C ARG A 353 3.58 -8.04 30.67
N THR A 354 3.52 -9.33 30.41
CA THR A 354 4.68 -10.22 30.37
C THR A 354 5.28 -10.24 28.97
N PRO A 355 6.52 -9.78 28.77
CA PRO A 355 7.20 -9.94 27.50
C PRO A 355 7.54 -11.39 27.26
N LEU A 356 7.51 -11.81 25.99
CA LEU A 356 7.96 -13.11 25.56
C LEU A 356 9.25 -12.95 24.76
N ARG A 357 10.05 -14.01 24.71
CA ARG A 357 11.28 -14.08 23.92
C ARG A 357 11.19 -15.23 22.94
N THR A 358 11.63 -15.00 21.70
CA THR A 358 11.80 -16.05 20.72
C THR A 358 12.87 -17.03 21.15
N THR A 359 12.49 -18.28 21.38
CA THR A 359 13.39 -19.38 21.79
C THR A 359 13.75 -20.27 20.61
N GLU A 360 12.82 -20.52 19.70
CA GLU A 360 13.04 -21.32 18.50
C GLU A 360 12.47 -20.58 17.28
N VAL A 361 13.19 -20.62 16.16
CA VAL A 361 12.79 -19.98 14.91
C VAL A 361 12.80 -21.03 13.81
N TYR A 362 11.65 -21.28 13.24
CA TYR A 362 11.45 -22.12 12.06
C TYR A 362 11.31 -21.24 10.81
N GLU A 363 11.03 -21.84 9.66
CA GLU A 363 10.94 -21.11 8.40
C GLU A 363 9.81 -20.07 8.40
N ASP A 364 8.59 -20.48 8.75
CA ASP A 364 7.38 -19.65 8.73
C ASP A 364 6.77 -19.38 10.13
N THR A 365 7.33 -20.02 11.17
CA THR A 365 6.82 -19.92 12.55
C THR A 365 7.94 -19.75 13.56
N ALA A 366 7.60 -19.34 14.77
CA ALA A 366 8.54 -19.31 15.89
C ALA A 366 7.85 -19.60 17.22
N LEU A 367 8.60 -20.20 18.14
CA LEU A 367 8.18 -20.43 19.52
C LEU A 367 8.64 -19.26 20.38
N LEU A 368 7.70 -18.66 21.11
CA LEU A 368 7.97 -17.63 22.10
C LEU A 368 7.74 -18.18 23.51
N THR A 369 8.65 -17.89 24.42
CA THR A 369 8.55 -18.28 25.82
C THR A 369 8.47 -17.05 26.72
N PRO A 370 7.59 -17.03 27.75
CA PRO A 370 7.49 -15.93 28.69
C PRO A 370 8.79 -15.64 29.42
N LEU A 371 9.12 -14.36 29.62
CA LEU A 371 10.30 -13.92 30.41
C LEU A 371 9.97 -13.74 31.90
N GLY A 372 8.96 -14.41 32.43
CA GLY A 372 8.51 -14.36 33.81
C GLY A 372 7.25 -15.19 34.00
N THR A 373 6.63 -15.09 35.18
CA THR A 373 5.32 -15.71 35.38
C THR A 373 4.29 -15.03 34.49
N SER A 374 3.69 -15.81 33.57
CA SER A 374 2.64 -15.31 32.69
C SER A 374 1.38 -14.97 33.50
N ASN A 375 1.02 -13.71 33.57
CA ASN A 375 -0.20 -13.22 34.19
C ASN A 375 -1.29 -12.87 33.15
N GLY A 376 -1.13 -13.30 31.92
CA GLY A 376 -2.03 -12.93 30.83
C GLY A 376 -2.84 -14.12 30.33
N ASN A 377 -4.10 -13.87 30.01
CA ASN A 377 -4.97 -14.83 29.33
C ASN A 377 -4.68 -14.76 27.81
N VAL A 378 -3.54 -15.32 27.41
CA VAL A 378 -3.13 -15.37 26.00
C VAL A 378 -3.98 -16.39 25.26
N GLN A 379 -4.51 -16.01 24.11
CA GLN A 379 -5.40 -16.84 23.30
C GLN A 379 -4.87 -17.00 21.86
N ILE A 380 -5.37 -18.03 21.21
CA ILE A 380 -5.18 -18.18 19.74
C ILE A 380 -5.83 -16.98 19.07
N ASP A 381 -5.20 -16.49 18.00
CA ASP A 381 -5.56 -15.27 17.26
C ASP A 381 -5.23 -13.93 17.96
N ASP A 382 -4.69 -13.93 19.17
CA ASP A 382 -4.05 -12.75 19.74
C ASP A 382 -2.85 -12.31 18.88
N ILE A 383 -2.46 -11.05 19.01
CA ILE A 383 -1.40 -10.45 18.20
C ILE A 383 -0.14 -10.25 19.06
N ALA A 384 0.96 -10.83 18.60
CA ALA A 384 2.28 -10.58 19.11
C ALA A 384 2.97 -9.49 18.27
N HIS A 385 3.48 -8.44 18.93
CA HIS A 385 4.21 -7.36 18.29
C HIS A 385 5.60 -7.22 18.91
N ILE A 386 6.57 -6.84 18.10
CA ILE A 386 7.96 -6.67 18.50
C ILE A 386 8.09 -5.42 19.39
N GLU A 387 8.89 -5.56 20.44
CA GLU A 387 9.21 -4.51 21.42
C GLU A 387 9.71 -3.20 20.76
#